data_b4f821921c306b355156cf593f940b50
#
_entry.id   b4f821921c306b355156cf593f940b50
#
_cell.length_a   1.000
_cell.length_b   1.000
_cell.length_c   1.000
_cell.angle_alpha   90.00
_cell.angle_beta   90.00
_cell.angle_gamma   90.00
#
_symmetry.space_group_name_H-M   'P 1'
#
loop_
_entity.id
_entity.type
_entity.pdbx_description
1 polymer ?
#
loop_
_entity_poly.entity_id
_entity_poly.type
_entity_poly.pdbx_seq_one_letter_code
_entity_poly.pdbx_strand_id
1 'polypeptide(L)'
;MRRTSGAARLLDRPEEDTYAAESVSMRTEFPFRLPRGYVDSSGTVHRDGVMRLATARDELVPLRDDRVRENSAYLTVVLLARVIVRIGTIDDVHVGVVEDLFASDLAFLQDMYRRVNQEGHTRATVHCPMCENDFGVDVAAGGERLGES
;
A
#
# COMPACT_ATOMS: atom_id res chain seq x y z
N MET A 1 12.81 28.90 -59.04
CA MET A 1 12.64 28.59 -58.44
C MET A 1 12.30 28.12 -57.34
N ARG A 2 12.25 28.02 -56.87
CA ARG A 2 12.02 27.64 -55.86
C ARG A 2 11.31 27.19 -55.07
N ARG A 3 11.18 26.84 -54.40
CA ARG A 3 10.62 26.41 -53.66
C ARG A 3 10.32 26.18 -52.71
N THR A 4 10.16 26.08 -52.10
CA THR A 4 9.97 25.90 -51.10
C THR A 4 9.42 25.28 -50.38
N SER A 5 9.11 25.17 -50.08
CA SER A 5 8.59 24.58 -49.43
C SER A 5 8.54 24.10 -48.39
N GLY A 6 8.48 23.91 -47.90
CA GLY A 6 8.63 23.35 -46.87
C GLY A 6 7.88 23.45 -45.92
N ALA A 7 7.79 23.57 -45.63
CA ALA A 7 7.23 23.85 -44.70
C ALA A 7 6.43 23.13 -44.10
N ALA A 8 6.08 22.87 -43.93
CA ALA A 8 5.28 22.27 -43.43
C ALA A 8 5.45 21.50 -42.50
N ARG A 9 5.52 21.32 -42.16
CA ARG A 9 5.63 20.51 -41.41
C ARG A 9 5.45 20.50 -40.38
N LEU A 10 5.35 20.47 -39.93
CA LEU A 10 5.40 20.38 -38.97
C LEU A 10 4.65 20.32 -38.15
N LEU A 11 4.48 20.44 -37.86
CA LEU A 11 3.83 20.46 -37.06
C LEU A 11 3.27 19.67 -36.42
N ASP A 12 3.06 19.25 -36.12
CA ASP A 12 2.42 18.49 -35.54
C ASP A 12 2.89 17.75 -34.66
N ARG A 13 3.05 17.68 -33.78
CA ARG A 13 3.38 16.98 -32.94
C ARG A 13 2.82 17.17 -31.88
N PRO A 14 2.42 16.88 -31.35
CA PRO A 14 1.99 17.13 -30.41
C PRO A 14 1.42 16.73 -29.49
N GLU A 15 0.89 16.44 -29.20
CA GLU A 15 0.22 16.12 -28.32
C GLU A 15 0.55 15.11 -27.53
N GLU A 16 1.32 14.47 -27.70
CA GLU A 16 1.55 13.45 -26.92
C GLU A 16 1.89 13.85 -25.68
N ASP A 17 2.22 14.96 -25.47
CA ASP A 17 2.60 15.24 -24.26
C ASP A 17 1.60 15.29 -23.32
N THR A 18 0.46 15.28 -23.58
CA THR A 18 -0.47 15.46 -22.62
C THR A 18 -0.58 14.38 -21.71
N TYR A 19 -0.19 13.21 -21.95
CA TYR A 19 -0.40 12.23 -21.04
C TYR A 19 0.60 12.14 -20.11
N ALA A 20 1.64 12.46 -20.31
CA ALA A 20 2.59 12.10 -19.52
C ALA A 20 2.71 12.76 -18.41
N ALA A 21 2.54 13.70 -18.21
CA ALA A 21 2.90 14.32 -17.29
C ALA A 21 2.44 14.37 -16.05
N GLU A 22 1.67 13.82 -15.61
CA GLU A 22 1.24 13.92 -14.42
C GLU A 22 2.12 13.48 -13.47
N SER A 23 3.07 14.04 -13.05
CA SER A 23 3.88 13.59 -12.05
C SER A 23 3.15 13.79 -10.79
N VAL A 24 2.23 13.05 -10.51
CA VAL A 24 1.57 13.12 -9.31
C VAL A 24 2.48 12.54 -8.30
N SER A 25 2.85 13.25 -7.30
CA SER A 25 3.70 12.78 -6.31
C SER A 25 2.97 11.74 -5.52
N MET A 26 3.22 10.52 -5.75
CA MET A 26 2.59 9.47 -5.02
C MET A 26 3.33 9.22 -3.72
N ARG A 27 2.61 9.17 -2.63
CA ARG A 27 3.23 8.89 -1.38
C ARG A 27 3.40 7.40 -1.24
N THR A 28 4.61 6.95 -1.08
CA THR A 28 4.91 5.52 -1.00
C THR A 28 5.41 5.09 0.36
N GLU A 29 5.69 6.02 1.26
CA GLU A 29 6.15 5.69 2.60
C GLU A 29 5.27 6.37 3.63
N PHE A 30 4.95 5.66 4.69
CA PHE A 30 4.02 6.12 5.69
C PHE A 30 4.61 5.93 7.08
N PRO A 31 4.79 7.00 7.83
CA PRO A 31 5.34 6.85 9.17
C PRO A 31 4.30 6.29 10.14
N PHE A 32 4.75 5.59 11.13
CA PHE A 32 3.85 5.06 12.14
C PHE A 32 4.50 5.15 13.53
N ARG A 33 3.67 5.01 14.55
CA ARG A 33 4.17 4.94 15.91
C ARG A 33 3.50 3.76 16.59
N LEU A 34 4.28 2.81 17.03
CA LEU A 34 3.76 1.61 17.67
C LEU A 34 3.14 1.94 19.05
N PRO A 35 2.02 1.36 19.37
CA PRO A 35 1.39 1.59 20.67
C PRO A 35 2.28 1.23 21.85
N ARG A 36 3.02 0.10 21.76
CA ARG A 36 3.91 -0.28 22.84
C ARG A 36 5.36 -0.15 22.47
N GLY A 37 5.74 -0.53 21.31
CA GLY A 37 7.12 -0.44 20.84
C GLY A 37 7.84 -1.76 20.82
N TYR A 38 8.85 -1.85 19.97
CA TYR A 38 9.70 -3.02 19.85
C TYR A 38 10.87 -2.87 20.83
N VAL A 39 11.10 -3.88 21.64
CA VAL A 39 12.20 -3.86 22.60
C VAL A 39 13.32 -4.72 22.05
N ASP A 40 14.47 -4.11 21.82
CA ASP A 40 15.60 -4.84 21.24
C ASP A 40 16.39 -5.59 22.31
N SER A 41 17.44 -6.28 21.90
CA SER A 41 18.22 -7.09 22.83
C SER A 41 18.93 -6.28 23.89
N SER A 42 19.07 -4.98 23.70
CA SER A 42 19.71 -4.14 24.69
C SER A 42 18.68 -3.50 25.62
N GLY A 43 17.41 -3.75 25.40
CA GLY A 43 16.37 -3.16 26.21
C GLY A 43 15.86 -1.82 25.71
N THR A 44 16.33 -1.37 24.55
CA THR A 44 15.87 -0.10 23.99
C THR A 44 14.51 -0.29 23.33
N VAL A 45 13.61 0.64 23.58
CA VAL A 45 12.27 0.58 23.03
C VAL A 45 12.19 1.46 21.80
N HIS A 46 11.79 0.87 20.66
CA HIS A 46 11.67 1.58 19.40
C HIS A 46 10.20 1.69 19.03
N ARG A 47 9.69 2.89 18.86
CA ARG A 47 8.28 3.08 18.54
C ARG A 47 8.03 3.65 17.17
N ASP A 48 8.88 4.55 16.69
CA ASP A 48 8.62 5.20 15.43
C ASP A 48 9.18 4.39 14.28
N GLY A 49 8.43 4.22 13.25
CA GLY A 49 8.87 3.46 12.08
C GLY A 49 8.25 3.96 10.80
N VAL A 50 8.56 3.29 9.72
CA VAL A 50 8.06 3.65 8.39
C VAL A 50 7.65 2.37 7.67
N MET A 51 6.46 2.40 7.08
CA MET A 51 5.96 1.33 6.24
C MET A 51 5.88 1.84 4.81
N ARG A 52 6.27 1.05 3.82
CA ARG A 52 6.13 1.44 2.42
C ARG A 52 4.91 0.75 1.81
N LEU A 53 4.48 1.27 0.67
CA LEU A 53 3.43 0.59 -0.07
C LEU A 53 3.92 -0.79 -0.49
N ALA A 54 3.04 -1.74 -0.48
CA ALA A 54 3.35 -3.09 -0.94
C ALA A 54 3.21 -3.15 -2.46
N THR A 55 4.04 -3.96 -3.07
CA THR A 55 3.88 -4.28 -4.49
C THR A 55 3.23 -5.66 -4.58
N ALA A 56 2.79 -6.04 -5.76
CA ALA A 56 2.25 -7.37 -5.98
C ALA A 56 3.26 -8.45 -5.58
N ARG A 57 4.54 -8.20 -5.83
CA ARG A 57 5.58 -9.15 -5.46
C ARG A 57 5.63 -9.37 -3.95
N ASP A 58 5.40 -8.33 -3.17
CA ASP A 58 5.42 -8.45 -1.73
C ASP A 58 4.33 -9.38 -1.21
N GLU A 59 3.24 -9.51 -1.94
CA GLU A 59 2.18 -10.42 -1.54
C GLU A 59 2.35 -11.81 -2.13
N LEU A 60 2.99 -11.93 -3.28
CA LEU A 60 3.15 -13.22 -3.93
C LEU A 60 4.34 -14.02 -3.43
N VAL A 61 5.45 -13.37 -3.16
CA VAL A 61 6.66 -14.07 -2.73
C VAL A 61 6.46 -14.81 -1.40
N PRO A 62 5.79 -14.24 -0.40
CA PRO A 62 5.60 -14.96 0.85
C PRO A 62 4.83 -16.26 0.71
N LEU A 63 4.03 -16.42 -0.35
CA LEU A 63 3.29 -17.65 -0.52
C LEU A 63 4.20 -18.84 -0.86
N ARG A 64 5.46 -18.57 -1.20
CA ARG A 64 6.42 -19.63 -1.45
C ARG A 64 7.23 -19.95 -0.20
N ASP A 65 7.08 -19.19 0.86
CA ASP A 65 7.86 -19.38 2.07
C ASP A 65 7.37 -20.64 2.78
N ASP A 66 8.28 -21.50 3.19
CA ASP A 66 7.91 -22.74 3.83
C ASP A 66 7.17 -22.51 5.13
N ARG A 67 7.49 -21.48 5.87
CA ARG A 67 6.80 -21.16 7.11
C ARG A 67 5.35 -20.84 6.85
N VAL A 68 5.06 -20.14 5.75
CA VAL A 68 3.70 -19.78 5.37
C VAL A 68 2.95 -21.05 4.90
N ARG A 69 3.65 -21.93 4.21
CA ARG A 69 3.02 -23.17 3.73
C ARG A 69 2.68 -24.10 4.88
N GLU A 70 3.48 -24.09 5.92
CA GLU A 70 3.18 -24.91 7.07
C GLU A 70 2.16 -24.27 7.99
N ASN A 71 2.15 -22.97 8.09
CA ASN A 71 1.23 -22.25 8.95
C ASN A 71 0.87 -20.93 8.31
N SER A 72 -0.33 -20.83 7.76
CA SER A 72 -0.74 -19.64 7.00
C SER A 72 -0.73 -18.37 7.86
N ALA A 73 -0.72 -18.49 9.18
CA ALA A 73 -0.63 -17.28 10.01
C ALA A 73 0.70 -16.56 9.83
N TYR A 74 1.75 -17.26 9.34
CA TYR A 74 3.01 -16.61 9.07
C TYR A 74 2.96 -15.66 7.88
N LEU A 75 1.92 -15.72 7.07
CA LEU A 75 1.83 -14.84 5.91
C LEU A 75 1.92 -13.37 6.34
N THR A 76 1.20 -13.01 7.40
CA THR A 76 1.23 -11.64 7.89
C THR A 76 2.63 -11.24 8.36
N VAL A 77 3.30 -12.14 9.08
CA VAL A 77 4.63 -11.84 9.61
C VAL A 77 5.63 -11.62 8.48
N VAL A 78 5.62 -12.51 7.49
CA VAL A 78 6.54 -12.42 6.36
C VAL A 78 6.24 -11.17 5.52
N LEU A 79 4.96 -10.88 5.32
CA LEU A 79 4.55 -9.71 4.55
C LEU A 79 4.99 -8.42 5.25
N LEU A 80 4.73 -8.31 6.55
CA LEU A 80 5.12 -7.10 7.27
C LEU A 80 6.64 -6.92 7.29
N ALA A 81 7.40 -8.01 7.41
CA ALA A 81 8.86 -7.90 7.35
C ALA A 81 9.33 -7.34 6.01
N ARG A 82 8.56 -7.52 4.95
CA ARG A 82 8.95 -7.00 3.64
C ARG A 82 8.62 -5.53 3.45
N VAL A 83 7.56 -5.06 4.07
CA VAL A 83 7.08 -3.69 3.80
C VAL A 83 7.48 -2.68 4.87
N ILE A 84 7.93 -3.14 6.03
CA ILE A 84 8.41 -2.20 7.04
C ILE A 84 9.85 -1.83 6.73
N VAL A 85 10.07 -0.54 6.50
CA VAL A 85 11.38 -0.03 6.12
C VAL A 85 12.29 0.04 7.33
N ARG A 86 11.77 0.48 8.45
CA ARG A 86 12.54 0.55 9.68
C ARG A 86 11.63 0.68 10.89
N ILE A 87 12.14 0.32 12.05
CA ILE A 87 11.47 0.57 13.31
C ILE A 87 12.54 1.20 14.21
N GLY A 88 12.39 2.46 14.55
CA GLY A 88 13.39 3.19 15.30
C GLY A 88 14.70 3.25 14.53
N THR A 89 15.74 2.76 15.10
CA THR A 89 17.04 2.71 14.44
C THR A 89 17.31 1.37 13.76
N ILE A 90 16.34 0.43 13.82
CA ILE A 90 16.51 -0.87 13.21
C ILE A 90 16.03 -0.78 11.76
N ASP A 91 16.94 -0.89 10.81
CA ASP A 91 16.59 -0.80 9.40
C ASP A 91 16.62 -2.15 8.71
N ASP A 92 16.93 -3.23 9.41
CA ASP A 92 16.82 -4.56 8.87
C ASP A 92 15.68 -5.25 9.64
N VAL A 93 14.47 -5.02 9.20
CA VAL A 93 13.29 -5.56 9.87
C VAL A 93 12.98 -6.91 9.24
N HIS A 94 13.57 -7.96 9.76
CA HIS A 94 13.34 -9.31 9.26
C HIS A 94 12.23 -9.99 10.07
N VAL A 95 11.92 -11.21 9.70
CA VAL A 95 10.83 -11.96 10.34
C VAL A 95 11.00 -12.05 11.86
N GLY A 96 12.22 -12.22 12.33
CA GLY A 96 12.47 -12.30 13.77
C GLY A 96 12.06 -11.04 14.52
N VAL A 97 12.29 -9.88 13.93
CA VAL A 97 11.88 -8.62 14.56
C VAL A 97 10.36 -8.56 14.65
N VAL A 98 9.67 -8.98 13.59
CA VAL A 98 8.20 -8.94 13.58
C VAL A 98 7.64 -9.95 14.56
N GLU A 99 8.28 -11.12 14.71
CA GLU A 99 7.83 -12.11 15.65
C GLU A 99 7.96 -11.63 17.09
N ASP A 100 8.93 -10.78 17.36
CA ASP A 100 9.17 -10.29 18.71
C ASP A 100 8.34 -9.05 19.07
N LEU A 101 7.51 -8.57 18.17
CA LEU A 101 6.63 -7.46 18.51
C LEU A 101 5.55 -7.92 19.46
N PHE A 102 5.08 -7.02 20.31
CA PHE A 102 3.94 -7.33 21.14
C PHE A 102 2.70 -7.52 20.24
N ALA A 103 1.80 -8.35 20.67
CA ALA A 103 0.62 -8.68 19.87
C ALA A 103 -0.19 -7.44 19.49
N SER A 104 -0.26 -6.45 20.38
CA SER A 104 -0.99 -5.23 20.08
C SER A 104 -0.32 -4.43 18.96
N ASP A 105 1.02 -4.45 18.91
CA ASP A 105 1.74 -3.73 17.89
C ASP A 105 1.60 -4.46 16.55
N LEU A 106 1.59 -5.78 16.57
CA LEU A 106 1.38 -6.56 15.36
C LEU A 106 -0.02 -6.26 14.80
N ALA A 107 -1.03 -6.22 15.64
CA ALA A 107 -2.39 -5.92 15.21
C ALA A 107 -2.49 -4.50 14.63
N PHE A 108 -1.79 -3.55 15.24
CA PHE A 108 -1.74 -2.19 14.74
C PHE A 108 -1.12 -2.14 13.34
N LEU A 109 -0.04 -2.86 13.13
CA LEU A 109 0.64 -2.87 11.84
C LEU A 109 -0.20 -3.59 10.76
N GLN A 110 -0.94 -4.62 11.13
CA GLN A 110 -1.83 -5.28 10.20
C GLN A 110 -2.94 -4.33 9.76
N ASP A 111 -3.49 -3.58 10.67
CA ASP A 111 -4.54 -2.63 10.35
C ASP A 111 -3.99 -1.50 9.50
N MET A 112 -2.81 -1.02 9.82
CA MET A 112 -2.18 0.02 9.04
C MET A 112 -1.88 -0.46 7.62
N TYR A 113 -1.40 -1.71 7.48
CA TYR A 113 -1.11 -2.28 6.16
C TYR A 113 -2.39 -2.25 5.31
N ARG A 114 -3.51 -2.65 5.89
CA ARG A 114 -4.76 -2.64 5.13
C ARG A 114 -5.16 -1.23 4.71
N ARG A 115 -5.05 -0.27 5.61
CA ARG A 115 -5.46 1.09 5.28
C ARG A 115 -4.58 1.72 4.21
N VAL A 116 -3.27 1.51 4.30
CA VAL A 116 -2.35 2.11 3.37
C VAL A 116 -2.49 1.50 1.98
N ASN A 117 -2.74 0.21 1.88
CA ASN A 117 -2.76 -0.46 0.59
C ASN A 117 -4.16 -0.57 -0.05
N GLN A 118 -5.20 -0.16 0.65
CA GLN A 118 -6.52 -0.18 0.08
C GLN A 118 -7.01 1.18 -0.34
N GLU A 119 -6.15 2.20 -0.27
CA GLU A 119 -6.60 3.51 -0.47
C GLU A 119 -7.06 3.74 -1.86
N GLY A 120 -8.20 4.25 -2.04
CA GLY A 120 -8.61 4.86 -3.29
C GLY A 120 -9.24 3.98 -4.33
N HIS A 121 -9.18 2.68 -4.20
CA HIS A 121 -9.57 1.93 -5.33
C HIS A 121 -10.91 1.29 -5.27
N THR A 122 -11.38 0.89 -4.16
CA THR A 122 -12.62 0.16 -4.12
C THR A 122 -13.72 0.91 -3.44
N ARG A 123 -13.46 2.16 -3.00
CA ARG A 123 -14.47 2.92 -2.33
C ARG A 123 -15.05 3.97 -3.23
N ALA A 124 -16.33 4.05 -3.30
CA ALA A 124 -17.02 5.09 -4.04
C ALA A 124 -17.91 5.85 -3.08
N THR A 125 -18.05 7.14 -3.26
CA THR A 125 -18.97 7.93 -2.47
C THR A 125 -20.28 7.94 -3.21
N VAL A 126 -21.34 7.53 -2.54
CA VAL A 126 -22.65 7.48 -3.14
C VAL A 126 -23.53 8.51 -2.44
N HIS A 127 -24.21 9.31 -3.23
CA HIS A 127 -25.09 10.34 -2.72
C HIS A 127 -26.50 9.75 -2.61
N CYS A 128 -27.07 9.80 -1.45
CA CYS A 128 -28.40 9.26 -1.26
C CYS A 128 -29.45 10.27 -1.70
N PRO A 129 -30.28 9.97 -2.70
CA PRO A 129 -31.25 10.94 -3.17
C PRO A 129 -32.39 11.19 -2.20
N MET A 130 -32.53 10.35 -1.17
CA MET A 130 -33.61 10.55 -0.24
C MET A 130 -33.21 11.38 0.95
N CYS A 131 -32.04 11.22 1.49
CA CYS A 131 -31.64 11.99 2.65
C CYS A 131 -30.50 12.93 2.35
N GLU A 132 -30.03 12.94 1.13
CA GLU A 132 -28.97 13.84 0.70
C GLU A 132 -27.66 13.66 1.46
N ASN A 133 -27.48 12.59 2.17
CA ASN A 133 -26.20 12.33 2.79
C ASN A 133 -25.30 11.52 1.90
N ASP A 134 -24.03 11.72 2.03
CA ASP A 134 -23.05 10.97 1.28
C ASP A 134 -22.53 9.83 2.14
N PHE A 135 -22.36 8.67 1.58
CA PHE A 135 -21.75 7.56 2.30
C PHE A 135 -20.83 6.77 1.40
N GLY A 136 -19.84 6.17 1.99
CA GLY A 136 -18.85 5.39 1.23
C GLY A 136 -19.30 3.96 1.06
N VAL A 137 -19.16 3.45 -0.11
CA VAL A 137 -19.49 2.09 -0.42
C VAL A 137 -18.26 1.40 -0.97
N ASP A 138 -18.03 0.16 -0.52
CA ASP A 138 -16.92 -0.60 -1.05
C ASP A 138 -17.41 -1.36 -2.26
N VAL A 139 -17.05 -0.88 -3.44
CA VAL A 139 -17.57 -1.46 -4.67
C VAL A 139 -16.92 -2.79 -4.99
N ALA A 140 -15.78 -3.11 -4.40
CA ALA A 140 -15.18 -4.38 -4.71
C ALA A 140 -15.95 -5.53 -4.09
N ALA A 141 -16.60 -5.29 -2.96
CA ALA A 141 -17.30 -6.34 -2.33
C ALA A 141 -18.71 -6.46 -2.77
N GLY A 142 -19.16 -5.55 -3.56
CA GLY A 142 -20.53 -5.52 -3.84
C GLY A 142 -21.09 -6.54 -4.72
N GLY A 143 -20.31 -7.19 -5.39
CA GLY A 143 -20.82 -8.02 -6.35
C GLY A 143 -21.32 -9.27 -5.90
N GLU A 144 -21.11 -9.70 -4.73
CA GLU A 144 -21.43 -10.90 -4.45
C GLU A 144 -22.61 -11.13 -3.85
N ARG A 145 -23.23 -10.53 -3.33
CA ARG A 145 -24.29 -10.93 -2.72
C ARG A 145 -25.47 -10.81 -3.26
N LEU A 146 -25.65 -10.55 -4.27
CA LEU A 146 -26.82 -10.44 -4.71
C LEU A 146 -27.57 -11.53 -4.87
N GLY A 147 -27.50 -12.44 -4.81
CA GLY A 147 -28.25 -13.50 -5.10
C GLY A 147 -28.89 -14.12 -4.16
N GLU A 148 -28.87 -13.95 -3.15
CA GLU A 148 -29.34 -14.64 -2.27
C GLU A 148 -30.59 -14.62 -2.00
N SER A 149 -31.19 -14.81 -1.82
CA SER A 149 -32.48 -14.83 -1.52
C SER A 149 -33.04 -15.97 -1.35
#